data_d095033529323d87e720cc7be83113f4
#
_entry.id   d095033529323d87e720cc7be83113f4
#
_cell.length_a   1.000
_cell.length_b   1.000
_cell.length_c   1.000
_cell.angle_alpha   90.00
_cell.angle_beta   90.00
_cell.angle_gamma   90.00
#
_symmetry.space_group_name_H-M   'P 1'
#
loop_
_entity.id
_entity.type
_entity.pdbx_description
1 polymer ?
#
loop_
_entity_poly.entity_id
_entity_poly.type
_entity_poly.pdbx_seq_one_letter_code
_entity_poly.pdbx_strand_id
1 'polypeptide(L)'
;VDVSVVIVDWHQPELTRRAVGSVLSQRVDASVEVVLVVNDADDDTVRSYREDFPALVVVPERTNAGFAGGVARGLAASSGAVVVLVNNDAVADHGFLDRGLAALAAGGPTTAAVAATAVLEGRFAPVAPGASRSDHDLVAADGRRWRRVETGGVTLVNGTGVVLDRSGNGRDRDWLRPVDDAPEHAPLFGFSGGAAFLRRAAVEAVGGFDESLFMYYEDLDLAWRLRLAGYRIGAAPDAVVVHRHAASSGSDSPLVRYQSMRNRLVVTARDATGRMVGRVVARTVVRMVRDLAQPARAQLTPGAWWRLVREAPAALRRARRLRRVDGHDAQARRRVESLLT
;
A
#
# COMPACT_ATOMS: atom_id res chain seq x y z
N VAL A 1 -9.82 -1.16 -23.65
CA VAL A 1 -9.66 -2.10 -22.52
C VAL A 1 -10.47 -1.57 -21.36
N ASP A 2 -11.17 -2.46 -20.63
CA ASP A 2 -12.00 -2.05 -19.49
C ASP A 2 -11.18 -2.01 -18.20
N VAL A 3 -10.29 -2.99 -18.05
CA VAL A 3 -9.52 -3.20 -16.82
C VAL A 3 -8.03 -3.38 -17.13
N SER A 4 -7.19 -2.63 -16.43
CA SER A 4 -5.72 -2.84 -16.45
C SER A 4 -5.26 -3.32 -15.07
N VAL A 5 -4.69 -4.51 -14.98
CA VAL A 5 -4.06 -4.99 -13.77
C VAL A 5 -2.59 -4.62 -13.81
N VAL A 6 -2.12 -3.85 -12.85
CA VAL A 6 -0.71 -3.41 -12.73
C VAL A 6 -0.04 -4.19 -11.61
N ILE A 7 1.06 -4.87 -11.98
CA ILE A 7 1.94 -5.62 -11.07
C ILE A 7 3.34 -5.02 -11.17
N VAL A 8 4.01 -4.82 -10.05
CA VAL A 8 5.38 -4.29 -10.00
C VAL A 8 6.29 -5.38 -9.43
N ASP A 9 7.22 -5.87 -10.25
CA ASP A 9 8.26 -6.81 -9.83
C ASP A 9 9.54 -6.10 -9.38
N TRP A 10 10.19 -6.66 -8.38
CA TRP A 10 11.54 -6.32 -7.97
C TRP A 10 12.26 -7.55 -7.44
N HIS A 11 13.07 -8.19 -8.29
CA HIS A 11 13.92 -9.35 -7.97
C HIS A 11 13.20 -10.55 -7.30
N GLN A 12 11.91 -10.75 -7.62
CA GLN A 12 11.10 -11.86 -7.08
C GLN A 12 10.37 -12.63 -8.21
N PRO A 13 11.09 -13.15 -9.23
CA PRO A 13 10.46 -13.66 -10.44
C PRO A 13 9.49 -14.82 -10.19
N GLU A 14 9.77 -15.70 -9.23
CA GLU A 14 8.89 -16.83 -8.92
C GLU A 14 7.55 -16.39 -8.30
N LEU A 15 7.59 -15.41 -7.41
CA LEU A 15 6.38 -14.84 -6.83
C LEU A 15 5.58 -14.08 -7.88
N THR A 16 6.27 -13.30 -8.70
CA THR A 16 5.67 -12.53 -9.79
C THR A 16 4.96 -13.44 -10.79
N ARG A 17 5.56 -14.59 -11.18
CA ARG A 17 4.90 -15.58 -12.05
C ARG A 17 3.60 -16.11 -11.44
N ARG A 18 3.60 -16.40 -10.13
CA ARG A 18 2.39 -16.85 -9.42
C ARG A 18 1.30 -15.78 -9.41
N ALA A 19 1.67 -14.52 -9.13
CA ALA A 19 0.75 -13.39 -9.12
C ALA A 19 0.14 -13.18 -10.53
N VAL A 20 0.98 -13.08 -11.57
CA VAL A 20 0.56 -12.95 -12.96
C VAL A 20 -0.35 -14.10 -13.40
N GLY A 21 0.04 -15.34 -13.14
CA GLY A 21 -0.75 -16.52 -13.48
C GLY A 21 -2.14 -16.51 -12.82
N SER A 22 -2.22 -16.07 -11.56
CA SER A 22 -3.48 -15.98 -10.82
C SER A 22 -4.43 -14.92 -11.40
N VAL A 23 -3.88 -13.81 -11.90
CA VAL A 23 -4.66 -12.76 -12.56
C VAL A 23 -5.12 -13.20 -13.96
N LEU A 24 -4.22 -13.78 -14.76
CA LEU A 24 -4.55 -14.26 -16.11
C LEU A 24 -5.57 -15.40 -16.10
N SER A 25 -5.70 -16.14 -15.01
CA SER A 25 -6.69 -17.22 -14.85
C SER A 25 -8.08 -16.72 -14.43
N GLN A 26 -8.24 -15.43 -14.14
CA GLN A 26 -9.54 -14.87 -13.74
C GLN A 26 -10.55 -14.94 -14.91
N ARG A 27 -11.77 -15.26 -14.55
CA ARG A 27 -12.92 -15.18 -15.49
C ARG A 27 -13.74 -13.96 -15.10
N VAL A 28 -13.87 -13.03 -16.02
CA VAL A 28 -14.62 -11.78 -15.82
C VAL A 28 -15.20 -11.35 -17.16
N ASP A 29 -16.40 -10.79 -17.14
CA ASP A 29 -17.05 -10.25 -18.34
C ASP A 29 -16.57 -8.81 -18.60
N ALA A 30 -15.28 -8.69 -18.88
CA ALA A 30 -14.60 -7.43 -19.19
C ALA A 30 -13.30 -7.72 -19.96
N SER A 31 -12.88 -6.80 -20.81
CA SER A 31 -11.57 -6.87 -21.45
C SER A 31 -10.46 -6.50 -20.46
N VAL A 32 -9.54 -7.42 -20.22
CA VAL A 32 -8.46 -7.26 -19.23
C VAL A 32 -7.10 -7.23 -19.94
N GLU A 33 -6.27 -6.26 -19.61
CA GLU A 33 -4.84 -6.27 -19.88
C GLU A 33 -4.07 -6.39 -18.55
N VAL A 34 -2.93 -7.08 -18.59
CA VAL A 34 -2.02 -7.18 -17.46
C VAL A 34 -0.72 -6.51 -17.80
N VAL A 35 -0.32 -5.51 -17.01
CA VAL A 35 0.89 -4.72 -17.17
C VAL A 35 1.84 -5.09 -16.04
N LEU A 36 2.98 -5.68 -16.41
CA LEU A 36 4.06 -6.02 -15.50
C LEU A 36 5.20 -5.03 -15.64
N VAL A 37 5.43 -4.24 -14.59
CA VAL A 37 6.60 -3.36 -14.51
C VAL A 37 7.73 -4.11 -13.81
N VAL A 38 8.85 -4.27 -14.48
CA VAL A 38 10.04 -4.93 -13.93
C VAL A 38 11.02 -3.85 -13.49
N ASN A 39 11.09 -3.59 -12.18
CA ASN A 39 12.02 -2.64 -11.60
C ASN A 39 13.44 -3.22 -11.55
N ASP A 40 14.44 -2.40 -11.86
CA ASP A 40 15.86 -2.79 -11.92
C ASP A 40 16.05 -3.96 -12.90
N ALA A 41 15.43 -3.81 -14.08
CA ALA A 41 15.27 -4.86 -15.07
C ALA A 41 16.59 -5.22 -15.75
N ASP A 42 16.92 -6.50 -15.78
CA ASP A 42 17.86 -7.09 -16.72
C ASP A 42 17.14 -7.70 -17.95
N ASP A 43 17.87 -7.84 -19.05
CA ASP A 43 17.26 -8.29 -20.31
C ASP A 43 16.81 -9.76 -20.28
N ASP A 44 17.43 -10.61 -19.46
CA ASP A 44 17.09 -12.02 -19.36
C ASP A 44 15.80 -12.20 -18.59
N THR A 45 15.62 -11.49 -17.49
CA THR A 45 14.36 -11.46 -16.71
C THR A 45 13.20 -10.96 -17.59
N VAL A 46 13.40 -9.87 -18.32
CA VAL A 46 12.38 -9.31 -19.23
C VAL A 46 12.00 -10.31 -20.32
N ARG A 47 13.00 -10.95 -20.94
CA ARG A 47 12.78 -11.98 -21.97
C ARG A 47 11.99 -13.15 -21.42
N SER A 48 12.37 -13.67 -20.27
CA SER A 48 11.71 -14.78 -19.60
C SER A 48 10.22 -14.49 -19.34
N TYR A 49 9.87 -13.30 -18.85
CA TYR A 49 8.46 -12.95 -18.65
C TYR A 49 7.66 -12.90 -19.95
N ARG A 50 8.27 -12.40 -21.06
CA ARG A 50 7.60 -12.35 -22.37
C ARG A 50 7.42 -13.74 -22.97
N GLU A 51 8.36 -14.65 -22.73
CA GLU A 51 8.26 -16.05 -23.16
C GLU A 51 7.21 -16.80 -22.35
N ASP A 52 7.21 -16.64 -21.01
CA ASP A 52 6.26 -17.32 -20.13
C ASP A 52 4.82 -16.82 -20.31
N PHE A 53 4.64 -15.53 -20.61
CA PHE A 53 3.34 -14.87 -20.69
C PHE A 53 3.24 -13.92 -21.89
N PRO A 54 3.04 -14.43 -23.12
CA PRO A 54 3.04 -13.60 -24.34
C PRO A 54 1.93 -12.50 -24.37
N ALA A 55 0.89 -12.62 -23.54
CA ALA A 55 -0.19 -11.64 -23.44
C ALA A 55 0.12 -10.47 -22.50
N LEU A 56 1.26 -10.51 -21.77
CA LEU A 56 1.64 -9.42 -20.86
C LEU A 56 2.17 -8.19 -21.61
N VAL A 57 1.79 -7.01 -21.11
CA VAL A 57 2.50 -5.77 -21.40
C VAL A 57 3.68 -5.65 -20.41
N VAL A 58 4.89 -6.01 -20.83
CA VAL A 58 6.08 -5.95 -19.97
C VAL A 58 6.78 -4.61 -20.16
N VAL A 59 6.87 -3.84 -19.05
CA VAL A 59 7.50 -2.52 -18.98
C VAL A 59 8.83 -2.63 -18.22
N PRO A 60 9.97 -2.64 -18.89
CA PRO A 60 11.27 -2.67 -18.22
C PRO A 60 11.64 -1.29 -17.69
N GLU A 61 11.91 -1.18 -16.40
CA GLU A 61 12.51 0.00 -15.76
C GLU A 61 13.95 -0.32 -15.37
N ARG A 62 14.91 0.37 -15.97
CA ARG A 62 16.35 0.06 -15.82
C ARG A 62 16.92 0.39 -14.45
N THR A 63 16.21 1.17 -13.66
CA THR A 63 16.58 1.54 -12.30
C THR A 63 15.44 1.22 -11.35
N ASN A 64 15.75 0.98 -10.08
CA ASN A 64 14.70 0.78 -9.10
C ASN A 64 13.96 2.09 -8.81
N ALA A 65 12.80 2.28 -9.43
CA ALA A 65 11.92 3.42 -9.21
C ALA A 65 11.06 3.30 -7.93
N GLY A 66 11.19 2.21 -7.17
CA GLY A 66 10.33 1.86 -6.06
C GLY A 66 8.93 1.43 -6.50
N PHE A 67 8.08 1.15 -5.54
CA PHE A 67 6.68 0.78 -5.82
C PHE A 67 5.90 1.94 -6.46
N ALA A 68 6.03 3.15 -5.90
CA ALA A 68 5.34 4.34 -6.41
C ALA A 68 5.69 4.65 -7.88
N GLY A 69 6.98 4.62 -8.22
CA GLY A 69 7.44 4.81 -9.60
C GLY A 69 7.03 3.67 -10.51
N GLY A 70 7.12 2.41 -10.04
CA GLY A 70 6.66 1.25 -10.79
C GLY A 70 5.18 1.34 -11.15
N VAL A 71 4.31 1.66 -10.18
CA VAL A 71 2.88 1.85 -10.43
C VAL A 71 2.62 3.01 -11.40
N ALA A 72 3.34 4.12 -11.27
CA ALA A 72 3.21 5.25 -12.21
C ALA A 72 3.56 4.85 -13.65
N ARG A 73 4.63 4.04 -13.86
CA ARG A 73 5.00 3.47 -15.18
C ARG A 73 3.92 2.52 -15.68
N GLY A 74 3.39 1.65 -14.81
CA GLY A 74 2.31 0.73 -15.15
C GLY A 74 1.04 1.47 -15.59
N LEU A 75 0.67 2.54 -14.88
CA LEU A 75 -0.45 3.42 -15.26
C LEU A 75 -0.24 4.07 -16.62
N ALA A 76 0.98 4.58 -16.89
CA ALA A 76 1.30 5.22 -18.15
C ALA A 76 1.29 4.24 -19.33
N ALA A 77 1.59 2.96 -19.10
CA ALA A 77 1.61 1.91 -20.12
C ALA A 77 0.26 1.18 -20.28
N SER A 78 -0.76 1.57 -19.54
CA SER A 78 -2.06 0.90 -19.49
C SER A 78 -3.19 1.83 -19.94
N SER A 79 -4.34 1.24 -20.34
CA SER A 79 -5.45 1.97 -20.98
C SER A 79 -6.83 1.75 -20.34
N GLY A 80 -6.96 0.77 -19.44
CA GLY A 80 -8.24 0.39 -18.84
C GLY A 80 -8.87 1.50 -18.00
N ALA A 81 -10.20 1.61 -18.08
CA ALA A 81 -10.98 2.56 -17.29
C ALA A 81 -10.91 2.28 -15.78
N VAL A 82 -10.70 1.03 -15.40
CA VAL A 82 -10.40 0.60 -14.03
C VAL A 82 -8.96 0.10 -13.98
N VAL A 83 -8.22 0.59 -13.00
CA VAL A 83 -6.86 0.11 -12.68
C VAL A 83 -6.94 -0.76 -11.44
N VAL A 84 -6.42 -1.96 -11.53
CA VAL A 84 -6.31 -2.90 -10.42
C VAL A 84 -4.83 -3.02 -10.03
N LEU A 85 -4.52 -2.76 -8.78
CA LEU A 85 -3.18 -2.98 -8.24
C LEU A 85 -3.14 -4.35 -7.60
N VAL A 86 -2.10 -5.12 -7.88
CA VAL A 86 -1.81 -6.40 -7.23
C VAL A 86 -0.31 -6.48 -6.99
N ASN A 87 0.11 -6.75 -5.75
CA ASN A 87 1.52 -6.97 -5.47
C ASN A 87 2.02 -8.26 -6.14
N ASN A 88 3.29 -8.27 -6.47
CA ASN A 88 3.94 -9.45 -7.07
C ASN A 88 4.04 -10.66 -6.13
N ASP A 89 3.85 -10.48 -4.84
CA ASP A 89 3.79 -11.53 -3.83
C ASP A 89 2.36 -11.82 -3.33
N ALA A 90 1.36 -11.39 -4.11
CA ALA A 90 -0.07 -11.63 -3.86
C ALA A 90 -0.68 -12.50 -4.97
N VAL A 91 -1.39 -13.54 -4.58
CA VAL A 91 -2.12 -14.45 -5.49
C VAL A 91 -3.60 -14.14 -5.41
N ALA A 92 -4.19 -13.75 -6.53
CA ALA A 92 -5.63 -13.44 -6.62
C ALA A 92 -6.46 -14.72 -6.46
N ASP A 93 -7.44 -14.69 -5.55
CA ASP A 93 -8.40 -15.78 -5.38
C ASP A 93 -9.41 -15.81 -6.54
N HIS A 94 -10.10 -16.93 -6.68
CA HIS A 94 -11.11 -17.10 -7.75
C HIS A 94 -12.20 -16.02 -7.64
N GLY A 95 -12.48 -15.33 -8.76
CA GLY A 95 -13.47 -14.24 -8.81
C GLY A 95 -13.02 -12.92 -8.20
N PHE A 96 -11.73 -12.75 -7.92
CA PHE A 96 -11.16 -11.52 -7.39
C PHE A 96 -11.51 -10.30 -8.25
N LEU A 97 -11.29 -10.37 -9.57
CA LEU A 97 -11.58 -9.26 -10.48
C LEU A 97 -13.08 -8.96 -10.52
N ASP A 98 -13.91 -9.97 -10.69
CA ASP A 98 -15.37 -9.79 -10.80
C ASP A 98 -15.96 -9.13 -9.54
N ARG A 99 -15.61 -9.65 -8.36
CA ARG A 99 -16.09 -9.11 -7.08
C ARG A 99 -15.60 -7.69 -6.80
N GLY A 100 -14.35 -7.40 -7.14
CA GLY A 100 -13.79 -6.05 -6.96
C GLY A 100 -14.40 -5.02 -7.90
N LEU A 101 -14.63 -5.39 -9.17
CA LEU A 101 -15.33 -4.54 -10.14
C LEU A 101 -16.78 -4.29 -9.74
N ALA A 102 -17.50 -5.34 -9.29
CA ALA A 102 -18.85 -5.20 -8.78
C ALA A 102 -18.92 -4.27 -7.57
N ALA A 103 -18.00 -4.39 -6.62
CA ALA A 103 -17.92 -3.51 -5.45
C ALA A 103 -17.65 -2.04 -5.85
N LEU A 104 -16.72 -1.82 -6.80
CA LEU A 104 -16.43 -0.46 -7.31
C LEU A 104 -17.64 0.13 -8.04
N ALA A 105 -18.36 -0.66 -8.82
CA ALA A 105 -19.58 -0.24 -9.51
C ALA A 105 -20.69 0.10 -8.51
N ALA A 106 -20.95 -0.75 -7.53
CA ALA A 106 -21.96 -0.56 -6.49
C ALA A 106 -21.71 0.71 -5.65
N GLY A 107 -20.45 1.13 -5.50
CA GLY A 107 -20.08 2.39 -4.83
C GLY A 107 -20.54 3.64 -5.56
N GLY A 108 -20.93 3.54 -6.82
CA GLY A 108 -21.36 4.65 -7.69
C GLY A 108 -20.21 5.54 -8.16
N PRO A 109 -20.51 6.60 -8.94
CA PRO A 109 -19.50 7.40 -9.63
C PRO A 109 -18.57 8.22 -8.70
N THR A 110 -19.01 8.51 -7.49
CA THR A 110 -18.21 9.22 -6.49
C THR A 110 -17.22 8.32 -5.74
N THR A 111 -17.31 7.00 -5.87
CA THR A 111 -16.35 6.06 -5.30
C THR A 111 -15.17 5.90 -6.26
N ALA A 112 -14.03 6.49 -5.91
CA ALA A 112 -12.82 6.46 -6.73
C ALA A 112 -12.03 5.15 -6.60
N ALA A 113 -12.14 4.49 -5.45
CA ALA A 113 -11.40 3.26 -5.18
C ALA A 113 -12.15 2.34 -4.22
N VAL A 114 -11.85 1.04 -4.30
CA VAL A 114 -12.22 0.07 -3.27
C VAL A 114 -10.99 -0.74 -2.86
N ALA A 115 -10.83 -0.93 -1.55
CA ALA A 115 -9.80 -1.77 -0.97
C ALA A 115 -10.24 -3.23 -1.01
N ALA A 116 -9.42 -4.10 -1.57
CA ALA A 116 -9.62 -5.54 -1.50
C ALA A 116 -9.19 -6.11 -0.14
N THR A 117 -9.54 -7.34 0.14
CA THR A 117 -9.08 -8.09 1.31
C THR A 117 -7.81 -8.84 0.98
N ALA A 118 -6.74 -8.57 1.70
CA ALA A 118 -5.54 -9.38 1.67
C ALA A 118 -5.53 -10.33 2.89
N VAL A 119 -5.30 -11.62 2.67
CA VAL A 119 -5.11 -12.61 3.73
C VAL A 119 -3.68 -13.13 3.71
N LEU A 120 -3.14 -13.52 4.85
CA LEU A 120 -1.78 -14.07 4.95
C LEU A 120 -1.70 -15.48 4.36
N GLU A 121 -0.66 -15.75 3.60
CA GLU A 121 -0.36 -17.11 3.11
C GLU A 121 0.00 -18.04 4.30
N GLY A 122 -0.77 -19.10 4.48
CA GLY A 122 -0.56 -20.11 5.52
C GLY A 122 -1.62 -20.13 6.61
N ARG A 123 -1.35 -20.93 7.64
CA ARG A 123 -2.24 -21.11 8.79
C ARG A 123 -1.51 -20.67 10.05
N PHE A 124 -2.23 -20.12 11.01
CA PHE A 124 -1.65 -19.53 12.21
C PHE A 124 -2.38 -19.99 13.46
N ALA A 125 -1.62 -20.19 14.53
CA ALA A 125 -2.17 -20.49 15.85
C ALA A 125 -1.76 -19.39 16.85
N PRO A 126 -2.60 -19.08 17.85
CA PRO A 126 -2.24 -18.14 18.90
C PRO A 126 -1.10 -18.70 19.74
N VAL A 127 -0.12 -17.86 20.06
CA VAL A 127 1.00 -18.22 20.93
C VAL A 127 0.54 -18.12 22.38
N ALA A 128 0.72 -19.16 23.16
CA ALA A 128 0.30 -19.22 24.56
C ALA A 128 0.93 -18.07 25.39
N PRO A 129 0.20 -17.50 26.37
CA PRO A 129 0.76 -16.55 27.31
C PRO A 129 1.99 -17.14 28.02
N GLY A 130 3.09 -16.36 28.11
CA GLY A 130 4.34 -16.81 28.73
C GLY A 130 5.28 -17.64 27.85
N ALA A 131 4.85 -18.08 26.67
CA ALA A 131 5.72 -18.76 25.73
C ALA A 131 6.84 -17.84 25.23
N SER A 132 8.02 -18.42 25.00
CA SER A 132 9.20 -17.70 24.48
C SER A 132 8.87 -16.99 23.16
N ARG A 133 9.41 -15.79 23.00
CA ARG A 133 9.25 -15.00 21.79
C ARG A 133 10.12 -15.62 20.68
N SER A 134 9.53 -15.72 19.48
CA SER A 134 10.24 -16.06 18.26
C SER A 134 10.24 -14.84 17.34
N ASP A 135 11.31 -14.68 16.55
CA ASP A 135 11.40 -13.63 15.54
C ASP A 135 10.37 -13.82 14.40
N HIS A 136 9.78 -15.02 14.32
CA HIS A 136 8.72 -15.36 13.38
C HIS A 136 7.29 -15.16 13.94
N ASP A 137 7.17 -14.69 15.19
CA ASP A 137 5.86 -14.38 15.76
C ASP A 137 5.32 -13.07 15.18
N LEU A 138 4.12 -13.13 14.60
CA LEU A 138 3.39 -11.94 14.22
C LEU A 138 2.67 -11.37 15.45
N VAL A 139 2.69 -10.05 15.60
CA VAL A 139 2.11 -9.37 16.76
C VAL A 139 0.95 -8.48 16.32
N ALA A 140 -0.23 -8.74 16.84
CA ALA A 140 -1.41 -7.92 16.63
C ALA A 140 -1.38 -6.63 17.48
N ALA A 141 -2.21 -5.65 17.15
CA ALA A 141 -2.28 -4.37 17.86
C ALA A 141 -2.66 -4.50 19.33
N ASP A 142 -3.43 -5.53 19.70
CA ASP A 142 -3.82 -5.87 21.06
C ASP A 142 -2.77 -6.66 21.85
N GLY A 143 -1.61 -6.92 21.22
CA GLY A 143 -0.50 -7.68 21.80
C GLY A 143 -0.62 -9.19 21.65
N ARG A 144 -1.69 -9.73 21.08
CA ARG A 144 -1.78 -11.15 20.75
C ARG A 144 -0.66 -11.51 19.77
N ARG A 145 -0.05 -12.69 19.99
CA ARG A 145 0.98 -13.22 19.11
C ARG A 145 0.43 -14.41 18.36
N TRP A 146 0.81 -14.49 17.09
CA TRP A 146 0.43 -15.57 16.19
C TRP A 146 1.69 -16.21 15.60
N ARG A 147 1.67 -17.53 15.47
CA ARG A 147 2.77 -18.29 14.87
C ARG A 147 2.24 -19.17 13.75
N ARG A 148 2.98 -19.21 12.65
CA ARG A 148 2.66 -20.07 11.52
C ARG A 148 2.71 -21.55 11.96
N VAL A 149 1.74 -22.35 11.52
CA VAL A 149 1.62 -23.77 11.79
C VAL A 149 1.39 -24.54 10.49
N GLU A 150 1.80 -25.80 10.46
CA GLU A 150 1.61 -26.64 9.28
C GLU A 150 0.20 -27.25 9.21
N THR A 151 -0.38 -27.54 10.36
CA THR A 151 -1.72 -28.15 10.47
C THR A 151 -2.57 -27.42 11.47
N GLY A 152 -3.89 -27.40 11.24
CA GLY A 152 -4.83 -26.68 12.09
C GLY A 152 -4.71 -25.16 11.93
N GLY A 153 -4.96 -24.43 13.02
CA GLY A 153 -4.90 -22.96 13.05
C GLY A 153 -5.99 -22.26 12.20
N VAL A 154 -5.85 -20.96 12.06
CA VAL A 154 -6.79 -20.10 11.33
C VAL A 154 -6.07 -19.32 10.22
N THR A 155 -6.82 -18.83 9.24
CA THR A 155 -6.34 -17.83 8.27
C THR A 155 -6.44 -16.45 8.90
N LEU A 156 -5.39 -15.64 8.76
CA LEU A 156 -5.36 -14.28 9.28
C LEU A 156 -5.47 -13.27 8.15
N VAL A 157 -6.18 -12.19 8.42
CA VAL A 157 -6.23 -11.02 7.55
C VAL A 157 -4.88 -10.31 7.61
N ASN A 158 -4.33 -9.96 6.42
CA ASN A 158 -3.22 -9.02 6.31
C ASN A 158 -3.75 -7.58 6.34
N GLY A 159 -4.85 -7.31 5.61
CA GLY A 159 -5.48 -6.01 5.62
C GLY A 159 -6.76 -5.96 4.78
N THR A 160 -7.68 -5.09 5.16
CA THR A 160 -8.91 -4.77 4.43
C THR A 160 -8.92 -3.29 4.01
N GLY A 161 -7.76 -2.76 3.72
CA GLY A 161 -7.47 -1.34 3.47
C GLY A 161 -6.68 -0.72 4.61
N VAL A 162 -6.62 0.60 4.66
CA VAL A 162 -5.76 1.36 5.57
C VAL A 162 -6.56 2.27 6.47
N VAL A 163 -6.18 2.30 7.75
CA VAL A 163 -6.62 3.27 8.77
C VAL A 163 -5.51 4.29 8.97
N LEU A 164 -5.86 5.55 9.17
CA LEU A 164 -4.92 6.63 9.44
C LEU A 164 -5.25 7.30 10.77
N ASP A 165 -4.25 7.45 11.64
CA ASP A 165 -4.43 8.12 12.92
C ASP A 165 -4.13 9.64 12.83
N ARG A 166 -4.52 10.39 13.88
CA ARG A 166 -4.27 11.84 13.99
C ARG A 166 -2.80 12.21 14.16
N SER A 167 -1.91 11.23 14.18
CA SER A 167 -0.45 11.42 14.19
C SER A 167 0.18 11.14 12.83
N GLY A 168 -0.67 10.85 11.82
CA GLY A 168 -0.24 10.54 10.48
C GLY A 168 0.31 9.13 10.31
N ASN A 169 0.09 8.22 11.27
CA ASN A 169 0.49 6.84 11.09
C ASN A 169 -0.60 6.06 10.37
N GLY A 170 -0.26 5.50 9.22
CA GLY A 170 -1.05 4.51 8.53
C GLY A 170 -0.81 3.12 9.10
N ARG A 171 -1.85 2.30 9.16
CA ARG A 171 -1.76 0.88 9.49
C ARG A 171 -2.78 0.09 8.68
N ASP A 172 -2.49 -1.18 8.46
CA ASP A 172 -3.45 -2.09 7.86
C ASP A 172 -4.66 -2.25 8.80
N ARG A 173 -5.86 -2.08 8.22
CA ARG A 173 -7.12 -2.35 8.89
C ARG A 173 -7.28 -3.85 9.03
N ASP A 174 -7.77 -4.32 10.16
CA ASP A 174 -7.97 -5.75 10.48
C ASP A 174 -6.66 -6.59 10.57
N TRP A 175 -5.48 -5.97 10.71
CA TRP A 175 -4.21 -6.68 10.81
C TRP A 175 -4.23 -7.81 11.83
N LEU A 176 -3.98 -9.03 11.38
CA LEU A 176 -3.96 -10.28 12.15
C LEU A 176 -5.30 -10.68 12.79
N ARG A 177 -6.41 -10.15 12.31
CA ARG A 177 -7.73 -10.65 12.67
C ARG A 177 -7.95 -12.03 12.01
N PRO A 178 -8.46 -13.04 12.70
CA PRO A 178 -8.97 -14.26 12.04
C PRO A 178 -10.05 -13.90 11.01
N VAL A 179 -10.05 -14.57 9.87
CA VAL A 179 -10.99 -14.25 8.77
C VAL A 179 -12.44 -14.39 9.22
N ASP A 180 -12.74 -15.38 10.08
CA ASP A 180 -14.08 -15.68 10.55
C ASP A 180 -14.57 -14.74 11.67
N ASP A 181 -13.69 -13.90 12.22
CA ASP A 181 -14.07 -12.93 13.24
C ASP A 181 -14.72 -11.68 12.61
N ALA A 182 -15.51 -10.93 13.40
CA ALA A 182 -16.09 -9.68 12.96
C ALA A 182 -15.01 -8.65 12.59
N PRO A 183 -15.21 -7.85 11.52
CA PRO A 183 -14.25 -6.85 11.11
C PRO A 183 -14.12 -5.72 12.12
N GLU A 184 -12.96 -5.04 12.08
CA GLU A 184 -12.69 -3.86 12.91
C GLU A 184 -13.66 -2.71 12.56
N HIS A 185 -14.17 -2.02 13.59
CA HIS A 185 -15.04 -0.85 13.41
C HIS A 185 -14.30 0.43 13.03
N ALA A 186 -12.96 0.40 12.93
CA ALA A 186 -12.18 1.56 12.53
C ALA A 186 -12.55 2.02 11.11
N PRO A 187 -12.70 3.34 10.89
CA PRO A 187 -13.09 3.87 9.59
C PRO A 187 -12.01 3.58 8.54
N LEU A 188 -12.44 3.08 7.39
CA LEU A 188 -11.57 2.90 6.24
C LEU A 188 -11.12 4.27 5.72
N PHE A 189 -9.83 4.56 5.81
CA PHE A 189 -9.27 5.80 5.28
C PHE A 189 -8.82 5.64 3.83
N GLY A 190 -8.10 4.58 3.51
CA GLY A 190 -7.51 4.34 2.21
C GLY A 190 -7.49 2.86 1.83
N PHE A 191 -6.97 2.59 0.67
CA PHE A 191 -6.68 1.25 0.18
C PHE A 191 -5.19 0.93 0.38
N SER A 192 -4.83 -0.35 0.38
CA SER A 192 -3.44 -0.79 0.26
C SER A 192 -3.07 -0.92 -1.22
N GLY A 193 -1.90 -0.43 -1.60
CA GLY A 193 -1.35 -0.64 -2.95
C GLY A 193 -1.15 -2.11 -3.32
N GLY A 194 -1.18 -3.01 -2.34
CA GLY A 194 -1.03 -4.44 -2.55
C GLY A 194 -2.24 -5.14 -3.20
N ALA A 195 -3.46 -4.60 -3.02
CA ALA A 195 -4.68 -5.08 -3.67
C ALA A 195 -5.77 -4.00 -3.63
N ALA A 196 -6.05 -3.36 -4.76
CA ALA A 196 -7.05 -2.30 -4.85
C ALA A 196 -7.60 -2.13 -6.27
N PHE A 197 -8.82 -1.65 -6.37
CA PHE A 197 -9.48 -1.29 -7.63
C PHE A 197 -9.69 0.22 -7.66
N LEU A 198 -9.25 0.89 -8.71
CA LEU A 198 -9.20 2.34 -8.83
C LEU A 198 -9.89 2.79 -10.13
N ARG A 199 -10.72 3.83 -10.07
CA ARG A 199 -11.18 4.51 -11.28
C ARG A 199 -10.05 5.36 -11.85
N ARG A 200 -9.59 5.03 -13.06
CA ARG A 200 -8.51 5.77 -13.75
C ARG A 200 -8.76 7.26 -13.77
N ALA A 201 -9.94 7.69 -14.21
CA ALA A 201 -10.28 9.11 -14.31
C ALA A 201 -10.15 9.85 -12.96
N ALA A 202 -10.49 9.20 -11.84
CA ALA A 202 -10.31 9.80 -10.51
C ALA A 202 -8.84 9.89 -10.10
N VAL A 203 -8.04 8.86 -10.41
CA VAL A 203 -6.60 8.85 -10.16
C VAL A 203 -5.91 9.96 -10.96
N GLU A 204 -6.23 10.09 -12.24
CA GLU A 204 -5.68 11.12 -13.13
C GLU A 204 -6.10 12.54 -12.70
N ALA A 205 -7.36 12.72 -12.28
CA ALA A 205 -7.86 14.01 -11.82
C ALA A 205 -7.11 14.57 -10.62
N VAL A 206 -6.47 13.71 -9.81
CA VAL A 206 -5.66 14.13 -8.66
C VAL A 206 -4.15 14.01 -8.91
N GLY A 207 -3.72 13.76 -10.17
CA GLY A 207 -2.34 13.75 -10.60
C GLY A 207 -1.58 12.44 -10.37
N GLY A 208 -2.28 11.31 -10.22
CA GLY A 208 -1.66 9.98 -10.16
C GLY A 208 -0.85 9.71 -8.89
N PHE A 209 0.05 8.73 -8.94
CA PHE A 209 0.95 8.39 -7.84
C PHE A 209 2.14 9.35 -7.78
N ASP A 210 2.55 9.74 -6.58
CA ASP A 210 3.75 10.56 -6.36
C ASP A 210 5.00 9.69 -6.32
N GLU A 211 5.71 9.58 -7.44
CA GLU A 211 6.93 8.76 -7.60
C GLU A 211 8.04 9.11 -6.59
N SER A 212 8.06 10.37 -6.08
CA SER A 212 9.08 10.79 -5.12
C SER A 212 8.95 10.14 -3.75
N LEU A 213 7.85 9.45 -3.49
CA LEU A 213 7.66 8.65 -2.27
C LEU A 213 8.42 7.34 -2.32
N PHE A 214 8.77 6.85 -3.49
CA PHE A 214 9.51 5.61 -3.73
C PHE A 214 8.73 4.36 -3.27
N MET A 215 8.50 4.20 -1.95
CA MET A 215 7.71 3.12 -1.36
C MET A 215 7.18 3.52 0.02
N TYR A 216 6.03 2.97 0.40
CA TYR A 216 5.23 3.29 1.58
C TYR A 216 4.66 4.72 1.60
N TYR A 217 3.39 4.84 1.95
CA TYR A 217 2.58 6.06 1.96
C TYR A 217 2.15 6.59 0.58
N GLU A 218 2.55 5.99 -0.53
CA GLU A 218 2.10 6.40 -1.88
C GLU A 218 0.60 6.13 -2.08
N ASP A 219 0.10 5.04 -1.51
CA ASP A 219 -1.32 4.68 -1.49
C ASP A 219 -2.12 5.59 -0.55
N LEU A 220 -1.58 5.89 0.62
CA LEU A 220 -2.14 6.87 1.56
C LEU A 220 -2.17 8.29 0.98
N ASP A 221 -1.12 8.73 0.32
CA ASP A 221 -1.05 10.01 -0.37
C ASP A 221 -2.15 10.11 -1.44
N LEU A 222 -2.26 9.10 -2.30
CA LEU A 222 -3.31 9.07 -3.32
C LEU A 222 -4.70 9.03 -2.69
N ALA A 223 -4.93 8.18 -1.68
CA ALA A 223 -6.19 8.09 -0.97
C ALA A 223 -6.58 9.43 -0.33
N TRP A 224 -5.63 10.14 0.25
CA TRP A 224 -5.87 11.46 0.85
C TRP A 224 -6.27 12.49 -0.20
N ARG A 225 -5.54 12.56 -1.32
CA ARG A 225 -5.86 13.48 -2.43
C ARG A 225 -7.22 13.19 -3.05
N LEU A 226 -7.57 11.91 -3.25
CA LEU A 226 -8.90 11.51 -3.71
C LEU A 226 -10.00 12.01 -2.75
N ARG A 227 -9.80 11.85 -1.44
CA ARG A 227 -10.75 12.35 -0.43
C ARG A 227 -10.84 13.87 -0.38
N LEU A 228 -9.72 14.57 -0.53
CA LEU A 228 -9.69 16.03 -0.63
C LEU A 228 -10.45 16.54 -1.87
N ALA A 229 -10.38 15.82 -2.98
CA ALA A 229 -11.15 16.08 -4.19
C ALA A 229 -12.64 15.68 -4.08
N GLY A 230 -13.08 15.15 -2.93
CA GLY A 230 -14.48 14.81 -2.68
C GLY A 230 -14.87 13.37 -3.02
N TYR A 231 -13.95 12.55 -3.50
CA TYR A 231 -14.21 11.13 -3.75
C TYR A 231 -14.32 10.32 -2.47
N ARG A 232 -15.02 9.20 -2.59
CA ARG A 232 -15.11 8.17 -1.55
C ARG A 232 -14.16 7.01 -1.85
N ILE A 233 -13.78 6.31 -0.80
CA ILE A 233 -13.06 5.04 -0.87
C ILE A 233 -13.89 4.02 -0.11
N GLY A 234 -14.23 2.92 -0.78
CA GLY A 234 -15.03 1.82 -0.26
C GLY A 234 -14.18 0.57 -0.02
N ALA A 235 -14.85 -0.50 0.37
CA ALA A 235 -14.26 -1.83 0.55
C ALA A 235 -14.88 -2.82 -0.44
N ALA A 236 -14.08 -3.80 -0.86
CA ALA A 236 -14.48 -4.97 -1.63
C ALA A 236 -14.10 -6.24 -0.82
N PRO A 237 -14.86 -6.56 0.25
CA PRO A 237 -14.48 -7.60 1.20
C PRO A 237 -14.35 -8.98 0.57
N ASP A 238 -15.12 -9.25 -0.49
CA ASP A 238 -15.15 -10.53 -1.19
C ASP A 238 -14.09 -10.63 -2.31
N ALA A 239 -13.43 -9.53 -2.67
CA ALA A 239 -12.28 -9.52 -3.56
C ALA A 239 -11.02 -9.86 -2.75
N VAL A 240 -10.58 -11.12 -2.79
CA VAL A 240 -9.54 -11.63 -1.89
C VAL A 240 -8.25 -11.90 -2.65
N VAL A 241 -7.12 -11.53 -2.06
CA VAL A 241 -5.77 -11.99 -2.46
C VAL A 241 -5.10 -12.71 -1.29
N VAL A 242 -4.33 -13.74 -1.60
CA VAL A 242 -3.46 -14.43 -0.63
C VAL A 242 -2.06 -13.82 -0.73
N HIS A 243 -1.61 -13.16 0.31
CA HIS A 243 -0.39 -12.37 0.31
C HIS A 243 0.72 -13.04 1.11
N ARG A 244 1.90 -13.18 0.51
CA ARG A 244 3.11 -13.67 1.17
C ARG A 244 3.83 -12.50 1.86
N HIS A 245 3.29 -12.07 2.98
CA HIS A 245 3.75 -10.89 3.73
C HIS A 245 5.27 -10.80 3.85
N ALA A 246 5.81 -9.60 3.60
CA ALA A 246 7.23 -9.25 3.75
C ALA A 246 8.23 -10.04 2.88
N ALA A 247 7.78 -10.59 1.74
CA ALA A 247 8.67 -11.34 0.86
C ALA A 247 9.77 -10.48 0.24
N SER A 248 9.46 -9.20 -0.10
CA SER A 248 10.38 -8.34 -0.86
C SER A 248 11.22 -7.41 0.01
N SER A 249 10.68 -6.83 1.10
CA SER A 249 11.36 -5.75 1.83
C SER A 249 11.64 -6.04 3.31
N GLY A 250 11.03 -7.10 3.86
CA GLY A 250 11.04 -7.34 5.31
C GLY A 250 10.31 -6.23 6.06
N SER A 251 9.21 -6.53 6.74
CA SER A 251 8.31 -5.55 7.37
C SER A 251 8.98 -4.57 8.35
N ASP A 252 10.19 -4.88 8.81
CA ASP A 252 10.92 -4.08 9.82
C ASP A 252 12.35 -3.71 9.36
N SER A 253 12.59 -3.65 8.05
CA SER A 253 13.92 -3.28 7.54
C SER A 253 14.23 -1.79 7.81
N PRO A 254 15.53 -1.40 7.91
CA PRO A 254 15.92 0.00 8.07
C PRO A 254 15.39 0.92 6.97
N LEU A 255 15.29 0.40 5.74
CA LEU A 255 14.73 1.13 4.61
C LEU A 255 13.25 1.44 4.81
N VAL A 256 12.45 0.43 5.21
CA VAL A 256 11.01 0.56 5.48
C VAL A 256 10.77 1.62 6.56
N ARG A 257 11.48 1.53 7.68
CA ARG A 257 11.36 2.50 8.78
C ARG A 257 11.72 3.91 8.35
N TYR A 258 12.80 4.06 7.56
CA TYR A 258 13.21 5.37 7.04
C TYR A 258 12.16 5.96 6.09
N GLN A 259 11.72 5.20 5.08
CA GLN A 259 10.75 5.67 4.10
C GLN A 259 9.42 6.01 4.75
N SER A 260 8.91 5.17 5.64
CA SER A 260 7.67 5.44 6.38
C SER A 260 7.77 6.75 7.19
N MET A 261 8.89 6.99 7.89
CA MET A 261 9.10 8.22 8.66
C MET A 261 9.17 9.45 7.76
N ARG A 262 9.94 9.38 6.67
CA ARG A 262 10.08 10.46 5.69
C ARG A 262 8.76 10.77 5.00
N ASN A 263 8.11 9.75 4.48
CA ASN A 263 6.90 9.91 3.67
C ASN A 263 5.71 10.39 4.50
N ARG A 264 5.59 9.94 5.75
CA ARG A 264 4.61 10.50 6.70
C ARG A 264 4.73 12.02 6.82
N LEU A 265 5.95 12.56 6.93
CA LEU A 265 6.17 14.01 6.97
C LEU A 265 5.76 14.69 5.67
N VAL A 266 6.13 14.10 4.53
CA VAL A 266 5.87 14.66 3.20
C VAL A 266 4.37 14.69 2.90
N VAL A 267 3.69 13.55 3.09
CA VAL A 267 2.24 13.40 2.83
C VAL A 267 1.43 14.32 3.76
N THR A 268 1.73 14.32 5.06
CA THR A 268 1.04 15.25 5.97
C THR A 268 1.29 16.71 5.63
N ALA A 269 2.49 17.09 5.21
CA ALA A 269 2.79 18.48 4.81
C ALA A 269 2.02 18.90 3.56
N ARG A 270 1.74 17.97 2.64
CA ARG A 270 0.93 18.20 1.45
C ARG A 270 -0.56 18.30 1.78
N ASP A 271 -1.09 17.32 2.49
CA ASP A 271 -2.53 17.04 2.52
C ASP A 271 -3.25 17.44 3.82
N ALA A 272 -2.54 17.46 4.95
CA ALA A 272 -3.15 17.72 6.25
C ALA A 272 -3.34 19.23 6.57
N THR A 273 -4.10 19.50 7.64
CA THR A 273 -4.16 20.85 8.22
C THR A 273 -2.83 21.24 8.84
N GLY A 274 -2.54 22.55 8.94
CA GLY A 274 -1.32 23.04 9.60
C GLY A 274 -1.16 22.55 11.04
N ARG A 275 -2.28 22.35 11.77
CA ARG A 275 -2.29 21.80 13.13
C ARG A 275 -1.77 20.36 13.16
N MET A 276 -2.23 19.53 12.22
CA MET A 276 -1.76 18.14 12.13
C MET A 276 -0.29 18.08 11.70
N VAL A 277 0.11 18.89 10.72
CA VAL A 277 1.53 19.01 10.31
C VAL A 277 2.41 19.35 11.51
N GLY A 278 2.06 20.37 12.30
CA GLY A 278 2.80 20.76 13.50
C GLY A 278 2.93 19.60 14.51
N ARG A 279 1.84 18.84 14.72
CA ARG A 279 1.85 17.65 15.61
C ARG A 279 2.78 16.56 15.10
N VAL A 280 2.73 16.24 13.80
CA VAL A 280 3.57 15.19 13.19
C VAL A 280 5.05 15.59 13.24
N VAL A 281 5.38 16.85 12.96
CA VAL A 281 6.75 17.37 13.07
C VAL A 281 7.24 17.29 14.52
N ALA A 282 6.46 17.78 15.48
CA ALA A 282 6.85 17.73 16.91
C ALA A 282 7.11 16.29 17.38
N ARG A 283 6.22 15.35 17.03
CA ARG A 283 6.41 13.92 17.36
C ARG A 283 7.65 13.31 16.71
N THR A 284 7.95 13.72 15.47
CA THR A 284 9.16 13.27 14.77
C THR A 284 10.42 13.78 15.46
N VAL A 285 10.44 15.05 15.91
CA VAL A 285 11.56 15.61 16.69
C VAL A 285 11.72 14.89 18.03
N VAL A 286 10.63 14.66 18.76
CA VAL A 286 10.66 13.89 20.01
C VAL A 286 11.20 12.47 19.78
N ARG A 287 10.78 11.80 18.71
CA ARG A 287 11.30 10.49 18.35
C ARG A 287 12.79 10.54 18.03
N MET A 288 13.25 11.53 17.26
CA MET A 288 14.67 11.72 16.94
C MET A 288 15.51 11.87 18.21
N VAL A 289 15.07 12.73 19.13
CA VAL A 289 15.78 12.92 20.43
C VAL A 289 15.83 11.60 21.21
N ARG A 290 14.74 10.86 21.28
CA ARG A 290 14.67 9.56 21.95
C ARG A 290 15.60 8.52 21.33
N ASP A 291 15.59 8.41 20.00
CA ASP A 291 16.42 7.45 19.28
C ASP A 291 17.91 7.76 19.45
N LEU A 292 18.30 9.05 19.47
CA LEU A 292 19.67 9.47 19.71
C LEU A 292 20.10 9.25 21.18
N ALA A 293 19.18 9.42 22.13
CA ALA A 293 19.45 9.19 23.56
C ALA A 293 19.47 7.70 23.94
N GLN A 294 18.76 6.84 23.19
CA GLN A 294 18.61 5.40 23.47
C GLN A 294 18.84 4.55 22.21
N PRO A 295 20.08 4.46 21.68
CA PRO A 295 20.37 3.80 20.41
C PRO A 295 19.94 2.33 20.35
N ALA A 296 19.99 1.61 21.47
CA ALA A 296 19.59 0.19 21.54
C ALA A 296 18.06 -0.04 21.29
N ARG A 297 17.25 1.02 21.42
CA ARG A 297 15.79 0.99 21.19
C ARG A 297 15.36 1.91 20.05
N ALA A 298 16.32 2.37 19.26
CA ALA A 298 16.08 3.34 18.21
C ALA A 298 15.29 2.74 17.04
N GLN A 299 14.32 3.47 16.53
CA GLN A 299 13.64 3.12 15.26
C GLN A 299 14.53 3.44 14.05
N LEU A 300 15.24 4.56 14.11
CA LEU A 300 16.17 4.97 13.07
C LEU A 300 17.57 5.15 13.66
N THR A 301 18.57 4.73 12.91
CA THR A 301 19.97 4.97 13.25
C THR A 301 20.33 6.46 13.20
N PRO A 302 21.39 6.92 13.88
CA PRO A 302 21.86 8.32 13.79
C PRO A 302 22.13 8.75 12.33
N GLY A 303 22.68 7.86 11.50
CA GLY A 303 22.91 8.13 10.08
C GLY A 303 21.60 8.32 9.29
N ALA A 304 20.55 7.53 9.60
CA ALA A 304 19.24 7.70 9.00
C ALA A 304 18.57 9.03 9.42
N TRP A 305 18.71 9.43 10.69
CA TRP A 305 18.26 10.74 11.16
C TRP A 305 19.00 11.90 10.47
N TRP A 306 20.31 11.78 10.33
CA TRP A 306 21.11 12.77 9.58
C TRP A 306 20.65 12.89 8.13
N ARG A 307 20.43 11.75 7.47
CA ARG A 307 19.87 11.70 6.12
C ARG A 307 18.50 12.40 6.04
N LEU A 308 17.60 12.11 6.98
CA LEU A 308 16.27 12.73 7.03
C LEU A 308 16.36 14.24 7.18
N VAL A 309 17.19 14.74 8.12
CA VAL A 309 17.38 16.20 8.35
C VAL A 309 17.91 16.89 7.09
N ARG A 310 18.80 16.24 6.34
CA ARG A 310 19.35 16.78 5.09
C ARG A 310 18.33 16.80 3.94
N GLU A 311 17.54 15.73 3.79
CA GLU A 311 16.58 15.56 2.68
C GLU A 311 15.22 16.25 2.93
N ALA A 312 14.78 16.31 4.19
CA ALA A 312 13.46 16.84 4.55
C ALA A 312 13.19 18.27 4.05
N PRO A 313 14.11 19.24 4.10
CA PRO A 313 13.83 20.59 3.63
C PRO A 313 13.44 20.65 2.15
N ALA A 314 14.09 19.88 1.28
CA ALA A 314 13.76 19.82 -0.15
C ALA A 314 12.42 19.13 -0.38
N ALA A 315 12.21 17.99 0.29
CA ALA A 315 10.95 17.21 0.20
C ALA A 315 9.74 18.03 0.70
N LEU A 316 9.89 18.73 1.82
CA LEU A 316 8.84 19.59 2.38
C LEU A 316 8.56 20.84 1.52
N ARG A 317 9.59 21.43 0.89
CA ARG A 317 9.38 22.52 -0.09
C ARG A 317 8.58 22.02 -1.29
N ARG A 318 8.89 20.82 -1.80
CA ARG A 318 8.13 20.18 -2.88
C ARG A 318 6.68 19.92 -2.44
N ALA A 319 6.46 19.31 -1.28
CA ALA A 319 5.14 19.05 -0.72
C ALA A 319 4.30 20.35 -0.59
N ARG A 320 4.90 21.43 -0.08
CA ARG A 320 4.23 22.74 0.02
C ARG A 320 3.90 23.36 -1.34
N ARG A 321 4.75 23.15 -2.35
CA ARG A 321 4.46 23.57 -3.72
C ARG A 321 3.25 22.81 -4.27
N LEU A 322 3.24 21.47 -4.16
CA LEU A 322 2.13 20.63 -4.59
C LEU A 322 0.83 21.01 -3.86
N ARG A 323 0.89 21.20 -2.54
CA ARG A 323 -0.24 21.69 -1.74
C ARG A 323 -0.89 22.96 -2.29
N ARG A 324 -0.08 23.89 -2.83
CA ARG A 324 -0.59 25.13 -3.44
C ARG A 324 -1.24 24.85 -4.80
N VAL A 325 -0.67 23.96 -5.58
CA VAL A 325 -1.22 23.53 -6.89
C VAL A 325 -2.54 22.79 -6.69
N ASP A 326 -2.60 21.86 -5.72
CA ASP A 326 -3.80 21.11 -5.38
C ASP A 326 -4.96 22.00 -4.90
N GLY A 327 -4.69 23.18 -4.34
CA GLY A 327 -5.65 24.24 -4.08
C GLY A 327 -6.71 23.97 -3.01
N HIS A 328 -6.66 22.84 -2.31
CA HIS A 328 -7.67 22.49 -1.31
C HIS A 328 -7.64 23.41 -0.10
N ASP A 329 -8.81 23.88 0.32
CA ASP A 329 -8.98 24.78 1.44
C ASP A 329 -8.87 24.08 2.82
N ALA A 330 -8.90 24.88 3.88
CA ALA A 330 -8.82 24.35 5.24
C ALA A 330 -10.06 23.56 5.66
N GLN A 331 -11.22 23.81 5.05
CA GLN A 331 -12.46 23.11 5.37
C GLN A 331 -12.44 21.70 4.79
N ALA A 332 -12.02 21.53 3.52
CA ALA A 332 -11.83 20.24 2.90
C ALA A 332 -10.85 19.36 3.70
N ARG A 333 -9.72 19.95 4.13
CA ARG A 333 -8.73 19.22 4.96
C ARG A 333 -9.30 18.79 6.32
N ARG A 334 -10.05 19.67 7.01
CA ARG A 334 -10.72 19.30 8.27
C ARG A 334 -11.76 18.19 8.08
N ARG A 335 -12.53 18.24 6.96
CA ARG A 335 -13.49 17.20 6.63
C ARG A 335 -12.79 15.83 6.44
N VAL A 336 -11.67 15.79 5.74
CA VAL A 336 -10.90 14.54 5.59
C VAL A 336 -10.31 14.10 6.93
N GLU A 337 -9.77 15.02 7.74
CA GLU A 337 -9.23 14.69 9.06
C GLU A 337 -10.29 14.23 10.06
N SER A 338 -11.59 14.49 9.85
CA SER A 338 -12.65 13.92 10.68
C SER A 338 -12.82 12.41 10.51
N LEU A 339 -12.24 11.81 9.47
CA LEU A 339 -12.21 10.37 9.23
C LEU A 339 -11.05 9.66 9.95
N LEU A 340 -10.15 10.41 10.60
CA LEU A 340 -8.98 9.86 11.29
C LEU A 340 -9.35 9.34 12.68
N THR A 341 -8.70 8.25 13.07
CA THR A 341 -8.84 7.65 14.40
C THR A 341 -8.01 8.35 15.47
#